data_0c274f857a0746513fcb3bc73eeac30b
#
_entry.id   0c274f857a0746513fcb3bc73eeac30b
#
_cell.length_a   1.000
_cell.length_b   1.000
_cell.length_c   1.000
_cell.angle_alpha   90.00
_cell.angle_beta   90.00
_cell.angle_gamma   90.00
#
_symmetry.space_group_name_H-M   'P 1'
#
loop_
_entity.id
_entity.type
_entity.pdbx_description
1 polymer ?
#
loop_
_entity_poly.entity_id
_entity_poly.type
_entity_poly.pdbx_seq_one_letter_code
_entity_poly.pdbx_strand_id
1 'polypeptide(L)'
;MGIDDLAAKWGLRGKADGRGGSAAPWIAQAERDHPPQGAFVSVNGVGLHYIDRGAGRPVVFLHGAAMLAQELFCGPAGTALARSFRVLAFDRPGYGHSGRGEGHAGPAAQARLIHGALSRLGVERPILVGHSWSGALVMQYGLEYPDEVAGIVSLAGWSFAAHQASLKLLSLFSQGTVETVMGLPLGTKLVRHIAAKAMAGIFAPNPVPLSYAELPIELMLRPSQLRANADDLSALNQDILAAQRRYHGFSVPLEILVGSEDGIVEPARHGRRLAEIIPSSRLTEFANTGHMLHHAHPEALVAAVSRFGP
;
A
#
# COMPACT_ATOMS: atom_id res chain seq x y z
N MET A 1 -8.92 -13.33 14.09
CA MET A 1 -10.28 -12.74 14.08
C MET A 1 -11.02 -13.34 12.89
N GLY A 2 -12.27 -13.78 13.10
CA GLY A 2 -13.11 -14.32 12.02
C GLY A 2 -13.61 -13.22 11.07
N ILE A 3 -14.06 -13.63 9.86
CA ILE A 3 -14.59 -12.70 8.84
C ILE A 3 -15.79 -11.92 9.38
N ASP A 4 -16.70 -12.61 10.09
CA ASP A 4 -17.89 -11.99 10.65
C ASP A 4 -17.57 -11.00 11.77
N ASP A 5 -16.58 -11.30 12.61
CA ASP A 5 -16.10 -10.40 13.67
C ASP A 5 -15.46 -9.14 13.06
N LEU A 6 -14.67 -9.30 12.00
CA LEU A 6 -14.06 -8.19 11.28
C LEU A 6 -15.11 -7.30 10.62
N ALA A 7 -16.08 -7.91 9.92
CA ALA A 7 -17.17 -7.21 9.26
C ALA A 7 -18.09 -6.45 10.27
N ALA A 8 -18.28 -7.02 11.45
CA ALA A 8 -19.06 -6.38 12.52
C ALA A 8 -18.33 -5.17 13.14
N LYS A 9 -17.01 -5.28 13.32
CA LYS A 9 -16.18 -4.18 13.86
C LYS A 9 -16.03 -3.02 12.88
N TRP A 10 -15.99 -3.28 11.60
CA TRP A 10 -16.07 -2.25 10.56
C TRP A 10 -17.50 -1.73 10.42
N GLY A 11 -18.07 -1.25 11.52
CA GLY A 11 -19.40 -0.68 11.55
C GLY A 11 -19.49 0.63 10.77
N LEU A 12 -19.87 0.60 9.47
CA LEU A 12 -20.30 1.79 8.76
C LEU A 12 -21.48 2.40 9.55
N ARG A 13 -21.22 3.39 10.39
CA ARG A 13 -22.21 4.14 11.14
C ARG A 13 -22.92 5.11 10.22
N GLY A 14 -23.67 4.59 9.27
CA GLY A 14 -24.66 5.34 8.54
C GLY A 14 -25.99 4.63 8.78
N LYS A 15 -26.92 5.23 9.51
CA LYS A 15 -28.31 4.85 9.36
C LYS A 15 -28.62 5.00 7.88
N ALA A 16 -28.93 3.91 7.19
CA ALA A 16 -29.64 3.96 5.94
C ALA A 16 -31.01 4.59 6.27
N ASP A 17 -31.04 5.92 6.32
CA ASP A 17 -32.29 6.63 6.16
C ASP A 17 -32.75 6.25 4.77
N GLY A 18 -33.85 5.49 4.68
CA GLY A 18 -34.39 4.89 3.45
C GLY A 18 -34.82 5.87 2.37
N ARG A 19 -34.07 6.93 2.17
CA ARG A 19 -34.17 7.88 1.08
C ARG A 19 -32.91 7.73 0.27
N GLY A 20 -33.04 7.36 -1.00
CA GLY A 20 -31.97 7.31 -2.00
C GLY A 20 -31.20 8.63 -2.02
N GLY A 21 -30.32 8.81 -1.07
CA GLY A 21 -29.46 9.97 -0.92
C GLY A 21 -28.12 9.71 -1.59
N SER A 22 -27.62 10.70 -2.32
CA SER A 22 -26.30 10.75 -2.94
C SER A 22 -25.21 10.18 -1.99
N ALA A 23 -24.16 9.57 -2.57
CA ALA A 23 -22.98 9.04 -1.83
C ALA A 23 -22.31 10.07 -0.89
N ALA A 24 -22.57 11.35 -1.06
CA ALA A 24 -21.99 12.48 -0.35
C ALA A 24 -22.10 12.46 1.19
N PRO A 25 -23.24 12.13 1.84
CA PRO A 25 -23.34 12.22 3.31
C PRO A 25 -22.47 11.23 4.07
N TRP A 26 -22.33 10.00 3.61
CA TRP A 26 -21.52 8.99 4.29
C TRP A 26 -20.02 9.23 4.09
N ILE A 27 -19.61 9.78 2.94
CA ILE A 27 -18.21 10.17 2.67
C ILE A 27 -17.79 11.25 3.66
N ALA A 28 -18.59 12.33 3.75
CA ALA A 28 -18.32 13.41 4.68
C ALA A 28 -18.33 12.95 6.16
N GLN A 29 -19.15 11.94 6.50
CA GLN A 29 -19.14 11.34 7.82
C GLN A 29 -17.86 10.52 8.06
N ALA A 30 -17.43 9.69 7.09
CA ALA A 30 -16.20 8.91 7.18
C ALA A 30 -14.97 9.81 7.38
N GLU A 31 -14.90 10.94 6.66
CA GLU A 31 -13.81 11.91 6.81
C GLU A 31 -13.81 12.62 8.17
N ARG A 32 -14.97 12.88 8.74
CA ARG A 32 -15.09 13.44 10.11
C ARG A 32 -14.72 12.42 11.19
N ASP A 33 -15.12 11.16 11.00
CA ASP A 33 -14.87 10.08 11.98
C ASP A 33 -13.38 9.66 11.95
N HIS A 34 -12.71 9.83 10.82
CA HIS A 34 -11.31 9.46 10.60
C HIS A 34 -10.50 10.65 10.07
N PRO A 35 -10.25 11.68 10.89
CA PRO A 35 -9.45 12.83 10.47
C PRO A 35 -7.99 12.43 10.19
N PRO A 36 -7.25 13.21 9.38
CA PRO A 36 -5.85 12.95 9.10
C PRO A 36 -5.02 12.91 10.39
N GLN A 37 -4.19 11.87 10.54
CA GLN A 37 -3.36 11.65 11.74
C GLN A 37 -1.92 12.12 11.55
N GLY A 38 -1.62 12.86 10.50
CA GLY A 38 -0.28 13.27 10.13
C GLY A 38 -0.23 14.69 9.60
N ALA A 39 0.69 14.90 8.67
CA ALA A 39 0.92 16.19 8.03
C ALA A 39 0.71 16.10 6.52
N PHE A 40 0.77 17.25 5.86
CA PHE A 40 0.66 17.34 4.40
C PHE A 40 1.90 18.01 3.81
N VAL A 41 2.32 17.52 2.64
CA VAL A 41 3.29 18.18 1.78
C VAL A 41 2.66 18.40 0.40
N SER A 42 2.77 19.59 -0.14
CA SER A 42 2.22 19.89 -1.47
C SER A 42 3.30 19.76 -2.54
N VAL A 43 3.03 18.97 -3.57
CA VAL A 43 3.91 18.78 -4.74
C VAL A 43 3.10 19.05 -6.01
N ASN A 44 3.48 20.01 -6.80
CA ASN A 44 2.81 20.37 -8.05
C ASN A 44 1.28 20.56 -7.90
N GLY A 45 0.86 21.17 -6.79
CA GLY A 45 -0.56 21.40 -6.48
C GLY A 45 -1.28 20.19 -5.86
N VAL A 46 -0.62 19.05 -5.68
CA VAL A 46 -1.18 17.86 -5.03
C VAL A 46 -0.73 17.83 -3.59
N GLY A 47 -1.68 17.87 -2.64
CA GLY A 47 -1.41 17.65 -1.22
C GLY A 47 -1.26 16.15 -0.92
N LEU A 48 -0.09 15.73 -0.48
CA LEU A 48 0.16 14.36 -0.03
C LEU A 48 0.15 14.32 1.50
N HIS A 49 -0.70 13.47 2.05
CA HIS A 49 -0.74 13.17 3.48
C HIS A 49 0.33 12.14 3.84
N TYR A 50 0.96 12.32 4.98
CA TYR A 50 1.91 11.36 5.53
C TYR A 50 1.89 11.35 7.06
N ILE A 51 2.17 10.20 7.64
CA ILE A 51 2.36 10.00 9.08
C ILE A 51 3.87 9.99 9.32
N ASP A 52 4.37 10.83 10.24
CA ASP A 52 5.78 10.93 10.60
C ASP A 52 5.97 10.52 12.06
N ARG A 53 6.74 9.48 12.32
CA ARG A 53 6.97 8.95 13.66
C ARG A 53 8.42 8.53 13.85
N GLY A 54 8.93 8.71 15.07
CA GLY A 54 10.30 8.37 15.43
C GLY A 54 11.31 9.44 15.04
N ALA A 55 12.58 9.06 15.08
CA ALA A 55 13.70 9.96 14.75
C ALA A 55 14.88 9.15 14.21
N GLY A 56 15.86 9.83 13.60
CA GLY A 56 17.03 9.19 13.00
C GLY A 56 16.93 9.08 11.49
N ARG A 57 17.54 8.03 10.90
CA ARG A 57 17.53 7.82 9.45
C ARG A 57 16.12 7.69 8.90
N PRO A 58 15.78 8.37 7.78
CA PRO A 58 14.44 8.32 7.23
C PRO A 58 14.14 6.98 6.55
N VAL A 59 13.01 6.39 6.92
CA VAL A 59 12.39 5.23 6.29
C VAL A 59 11.05 5.68 5.71
N VAL A 60 10.88 5.54 4.42
CA VAL A 60 9.64 5.90 3.72
C VAL A 60 8.86 4.64 3.39
N PHE A 61 7.68 4.51 3.96
CA PHE A 61 6.77 3.40 3.69
C PHE A 61 5.67 3.81 2.71
N LEU A 62 5.48 2.97 1.70
CA LEU A 62 4.48 3.12 0.65
C LEU A 62 3.59 1.87 0.62
N HIS A 63 2.32 2.06 0.94
CA HIS A 63 1.32 1.01 1.07
C HIS A 63 0.94 0.35 -0.26
N GLY A 64 0.32 -0.82 -0.21
CA GLY A 64 -0.18 -1.57 -1.37
C GLY A 64 -1.43 -0.96 -2.01
N ALA A 65 -1.99 -1.67 -2.99
CA ALA A 65 -3.28 -1.35 -3.60
C ALA A 65 -4.40 -1.36 -2.54
N ALA A 66 -5.36 -0.46 -2.68
CA ALA A 66 -6.54 -0.30 -1.81
C ALA A 66 -6.26 -0.04 -0.32
N MET A 67 -5.02 0.24 0.09
CA MET A 67 -4.60 0.47 1.47
C MET A 67 -4.42 1.96 1.80
N LEU A 68 -3.90 2.25 3.00
CA LEU A 68 -3.62 3.56 3.57
C LEU A 68 -2.29 3.56 4.31
N ALA A 69 -1.71 4.72 4.57
CA ALA A 69 -0.49 4.88 5.38
C ALA A 69 -0.62 4.29 6.79
N GLN A 70 -1.80 4.39 7.40
CA GLN A 70 -2.10 3.86 8.74
C GLN A 70 -1.91 2.35 8.85
N GLU A 71 -1.98 1.61 7.73
CA GLU A 71 -1.82 0.16 7.67
C GLU A 71 -0.52 -0.32 8.33
N LEU A 72 0.59 0.39 8.11
CA LEU A 72 1.89 0.07 8.73
C LEU A 72 1.81 0.06 10.27
N PHE A 73 0.99 0.94 10.85
CA PHE A 73 0.86 1.14 12.29
C PHE A 73 -0.27 0.33 12.93
N CYS A 74 -1.07 -0.40 12.13
CA CYS A 74 -2.06 -1.35 12.65
C CYS A 74 -1.43 -2.60 13.26
N GLY A 75 -0.14 -2.81 13.02
CA GLY A 75 0.65 -3.89 13.61
C GLY A 75 1.88 -3.38 14.33
N PRO A 76 2.71 -4.27 14.88
CA PRO A 76 3.90 -3.88 15.61
C PRO A 76 5.03 -3.35 14.74
N ALA A 77 5.04 -3.60 13.42
CA ALA A 77 6.13 -3.26 12.51
C ALA A 77 6.44 -1.76 12.47
N GLY A 78 5.43 -0.92 12.29
CA GLY A 78 5.60 0.53 12.24
C GLY A 78 6.11 1.12 13.54
N THR A 79 5.55 0.66 14.67
CA THR A 79 6.01 1.09 16.00
C THR A 79 7.43 0.60 16.30
N ALA A 80 7.78 -0.61 15.88
CA ALA A 80 9.12 -1.14 16.06
C ALA A 80 10.16 -0.38 15.22
N LEU A 81 9.85 -0.07 13.97
CA LEU A 81 10.68 0.79 13.11
C LEU A 81 10.89 2.18 13.73
N ALA A 82 9.81 2.81 14.21
CA ALA A 82 9.86 4.16 14.78
C ALA A 82 10.68 4.29 16.07
N ARG A 83 11.11 3.18 16.68
CA ARG A 83 12.05 3.19 17.82
C ARG A 83 13.48 3.54 17.40
N SER A 84 13.86 3.26 16.16
CA SER A 84 15.24 3.39 15.68
C SER A 84 15.37 4.25 14.42
N PHE A 85 14.26 4.55 13.77
CA PHE A 85 14.22 5.28 12.50
C PHE A 85 13.15 6.37 12.53
N ARG A 86 13.31 7.41 11.70
CA ARG A 86 12.22 8.32 11.36
C ARG A 86 11.39 7.71 10.26
N VAL A 87 10.17 7.27 10.57
CA VAL A 87 9.27 6.58 9.65
C VAL A 87 8.26 7.55 9.06
N LEU A 88 8.32 7.74 7.75
CA LEU A 88 7.35 8.52 6.98
C LEU A 88 6.48 7.53 6.18
N ALA A 89 5.24 7.32 6.61
CA ALA A 89 4.27 6.51 5.87
C ALA A 89 3.33 7.42 5.08
N PHE A 90 3.37 7.33 3.75
CA PHE A 90 2.56 8.16 2.87
C PHE A 90 1.25 7.48 2.48
N ASP A 91 0.16 8.24 2.51
CA ASP A 91 -0.99 7.92 1.66
C ASP A 91 -0.60 8.20 0.22
N ARG A 92 -0.63 7.18 -0.64
CA ARG A 92 -0.31 7.36 -2.07
C ARG A 92 -1.32 8.30 -2.74
N PRO A 93 -1.00 8.92 -3.89
CA PRO A 93 -1.89 9.86 -4.57
C PRO A 93 -3.28 9.28 -4.82
N GLY A 94 -4.31 9.91 -4.23
CA GLY A 94 -5.71 9.49 -4.31
C GLY A 94 -6.17 8.49 -3.26
N TYR A 95 -5.29 8.12 -2.33
CA TYR A 95 -5.61 7.24 -1.20
C TYR A 95 -5.63 8.03 0.11
N GLY A 96 -6.36 7.51 1.09
CA GLY A 96 -6.43 8.11 2.41
C GLY A 96 -6.83 9.59 2.33
N HIS A 97 -5.96 10.45 2.83
CA HIS A 97 -6.15 11.89 2.82
C HIS A 97 -5.34 12.60 1.72
N SER A 98 -4.61 11.85 0.89
CA SER A 98 -3.87 12.43 -0.23
C SER A 98 -4.77 12.82 -1.39
N GLY A 99 -4.50 13.98 -1.97
CA GLY A 99 -5.07 14.40 -3.24
C GLY A 99 -4.53 13.58 -4.40
N ARG A 100 -5.15 13.75 -5.58
CA ARG A 100 -4.69 13.16 -6.84
C ARG A 100 -4.89 14.15 -7.97
N GLY A 101 -3.85 14.40 -8.73
CA GLY A 101 -3.91 15.16 -9.97
C GLY A 101 -4.00 14.24 -11.19
N GLU A 102 -4.22 14.83 -12.35
CA GLU A 102 -4.13 14.12 -13.63
C GLU A 102 -2.72 13.57 -13.86
N GLY A 103 -2.60 12.42 -14.49
CA GLY A 103 -1.31 11.81 -14.83
C GLY A 103 -0.55 11.17 -13.65
N HIS A 104 -1.17 11.05 -12.47
CA HIS A 104 -0.53 10.41 -11.29
C HIS A 104 -0.90 8.93 -11.13
N ALA A 105 -1.38 8.26 -12.17
CA ALA A 105 -1.52 6.82 -12.20
C ALA A 105 -0.17 6.17 -12.52
N GLY A 106 0.03 4.98 -11.97
CA GLY A 106 1.21 4.16 -12.25
C GLY A 106 2.43 4.46 -11.38
N PRO A 107 3.32 3.45 -11.26
CA PRO A 107 4.53 3.51 -10.44
C PRO A 107 5.48 4.64 -10.79
N ALA A 108 5.71 4.90 -12.07
CA ALA A 108 6.66 5.91 -12.52
C ALA A 108 6.22 7.34 -12.17
N ALA A 109 4.95 7.66 -12.38
CA ALA A 109 4.41 8.98 -12.03
C ALA A 109 4.39 9.19 -10.51
N GLN A 110 4.03 8.16 -9.74
CA GLN A 110 4.03 8.25 -8.29
C GLN A 110 5.44 8.30 -7.70
N ALA A 111 6.44 7.62 -8.28
CA ALA A 111 7.83 7.73 -7.87
C ALA A 111 8.33 9.19 -7.97
N ARG A 112 8.06 9.86 -9.07
CA ARG A 112 8.41 11.29 -9.24
C ARG A 112 7.70 12.20 -8.26
N LEU A 113 6.42 11.91 -7.94
CA LEU A 113 5.67 12.73 -6.99
C LEU A 113 6.19 12.53 -5.55
N ILE A 114 6.51 11.30 -5.16
CA ILE A 114 7.13 10.98 -3.87
C ILE A 114 8.53 11.61 -3.78
N HIS A 115 9.33 11.54 -4.84
CA HIS A 115 10.64 12.23 -4.88
C HIS A 115 10.49 13.73 -4.62
N GLY A 116 9.55 14.40 -5.31
CA GLY A 116 9.27 15.82 -5.06
C GLY A 116 8.79 16.10 -3.63
N ALA A 117 8.04 15.17 -3.00
CA ALA A 117 7.63 15.30 -1.61
C ALA A 117 8.82 15.21 -0.65
N LEU A 118 9.67 14.20 -0.84
CA LEU A 118 10.86 13.99 0.00
C LEU A 118 11.84 15.18 -0.11
N SER A 119 12.07 15.68 -1.31
CA SER A 119 12.88 16.88 -1.53
C SER A 119 12.34 18.09 -0.77
N ARG A 120 11.02 18.34 -0.79
CA ARG A 120 10.39 19.44 -0.04
C ARG A 120 10.44 19.28 1.47
N LEU A 121 10.46 18.02 1.94
CA LEU A 121 10.59 17.70 3.37
C LEU A 121 12.04 17.68 3.86
N GLY A 122 13.01 17.91 2.97
CA GLY A 122 14.44 17.81 3.30
C GLY A 122 14.84 16.39 3.70
N VAL A 123 14.19 15.38 3.13
CA VAL A 123 14.49 13.98 3.41
C VAL A 123 15.56 13.51 2.43
N GLU A 124 16.76 13.32 2.93
CA GLU A 124 17.92 12.89 2.14
C GLU A 124 18.21 11.41 2.33
N ARG A 125 18.53 10.73 1.23
CA ARG A 125 18.92 9.31 1.17
C ARG A 125 18.07 8.38 2.06
N PRO A 126 16.72 8.39 1.88
CA PRO A 126 15.83 7.53 2.65
C PRO A 126 16.05 6.06 2.33
N ILE A 127 15.61 5.18 3.24
CA ILE A 127 15.34 3.77 2.95
C ILE A 127 13.88 3.72 2.48
N LEU A 128 13.64 3.18 1.28
CA LEU A 128 12.28 3.04 0.74
C LEU A 128 11.74 1.64 1.01
N VAL A 129 10.55 1.55 1.55
CA VAL A 129 9.82 0.29 1.76
C VAL A 129 8.56 0.33 0.91
N GLY A 130 8.47 -0.53 -0.09
CA GLY A 130 7.30 -0.65 -0.95
C GLY A 130 6.58 -1.98 -0.74
N HIS A 131 5.36 -1.92 -0.21
CA HIS A 131 4.52 -3.10 -0.04
C HIS A 131 3.67 -3.36 -1.29
N SER A 132 3.60 -4.61 -1.74
CA SER A 132 2.67 -5.05 -2.79
C SER A 132 2.83 -4.21 -4.07
N TRP A 133 1.79 -3.50 -4.51
CA TRP A 133 1.82 -2.60 -5.66
C TRP A 133 2.99 -1.60 -5.59
N SER A 134 3.28 -1.09 -4.41
CA SER A 134 4.38 -0.14 -4.21
C SER A 134 5.77 -0.76 -4.32
N GLY A 135 5.89 -2.08 -4.42
CA GLY A 135 7.13 -2.72 -4.86
C GLY A 135 7.60 -2.19 -6.22
N ALA A 136 6.67 -2.09 -7.19
CA ALA A 136 6.98 -1.51 -8.50
C ALA A 136 7.35 -0.01 -8.39
N LEU A 137 6.71 0.73 -7.48
CA LEU A 137 6.99 2.15 -7.27
C LEU A 137 8.42 2.37 -6.72
N VAL A 138 8.82 1.63 -5.68
CA VAL A 138 10.18 1.78 -5.11
C VAL A 138 11.27 1.29 -6.04
N MET A 139 11.00 0.26 -6.85
CA MET A 139 11.92 -0.16 -7.91
C MET A 139 12.06 0.92 -8.98
N GLN A 140 10.97 1.55 -9.41
CA GLN A 140 11.00 2.67 -10.35
C GLN A 140 11.77 3.87 -9.76
N TYR A 141 11.54 4.19 -8.49
CA TYR A 141 12.27 5.24 -7.78
C TYR A 141 13.78 4.98 -7.78
N GLY A 142 14.21 3.76 -7.43
CA GLY A 142 15.63 3.38 -7.44
C GLY A 142 16.27 3.41 -8.82
N LEU A 143 15.49 3.18 -9.89
CA LEU A 143 15.97 3.30 -11.28
C LEU A 143 16.12 4.75 -11.75
N GLU A 144 15.31 5.68 -11.21
CA GLU A 144 15.33 7.10 -11.60
C GLU A 144 16.27 7.94 -10.71
N TYR A 145 16.41 7.58 -9.43
CA TYR A 145 17.17 8.34 -8.42
C TYR A 145 18.11 7.46 -7.60
N PRO A 146 19.03 6.67 -8.25
CA PRO A 146 19.83 5.66 -7.54
C PRO A 146 20.76 6.25 -6.47
N ASP A 147 21.29 7.46 -6.68
CA ASP A 147 22.22 8.11 -5.75
C ASP A 147 21.53 8.78 -4.56
N GLU A 148 20.22 8.97 -4.66
CA GLU A 148 19.41 9.65 -3.65
C GLU A 148 18.72 8.67 -2.68
N VAL A 149 18.99 7.37 -2.78
CA VAL A 149 18.38 6.31 -1.96
C VAL A 149 19.47 5.54 -1.21
N ALA A 150 19.25 5.29 0.08
CA ALA A 150 20.19 4.47 0.87
C ALA A 150 19.99 2.97 0.65
N GLY A 151 18.75 2.56 0.39
CA GLY A 151 18.38 1.18 0.13
C GLY A 151 16.88 1.03 -0.10
N ILE A 152 16.50 -0.12 -0.62
CA ILE A 152 15.11 -0.45 -0.94
C ILE A 152 14.73 -1.79 -0.31
N VAL A 153 13.54 -1.84 0.29
CA VAL A 153 12.89 -3.07 0.71
C VAL A 153 11.67 -3.30 -0.19
N SER A 154 11.74 -4.32 -1.04
CA SER A 154 10.60 -4.84 -1.78
C SER A 154 9.84 -5.84 -0.89
N LEU A 155 8.73 -5.43 -0.33
CA LEU A 155 7.94 -6.17 0.66
C LEU A 155 6.74 -6.80 -0.05
N ALA A 156 6.78 -8.11 -0.33
CA ALA A 156 5.77 -8.80 -1.16
C ALA A 156 5.46 -8.01 -2.45
N GLY A 157 6.51 -7.45 -3.07
CA GLY A 157 6.39 -6.39 -4.07
C GLY A 157 6.19 -6.91 -5.50
N TRP A 158 5.34 -6.23 -6.26
CA TRP A 158 5.23 -6.40 -7.70
C TRP A 158 6.51 -5.93 -8.40
N SER A 159 7.12 -6.79 -9.20
CA SER A 159 8.36 -6.48 -9.93
C SER A 159 8.27 -6.83 -11.41
N PHE A 160 7.33 -7.70 -11.80
CA PHE A 160 7.11 -8.12 -13.18
C PHE A 160 5.64 -7.98 -13.56
N ALA A 161 5.36 -7.88 -14.87
CA ALA A 161 4.01 -7.68 -15.35
C ALA A 161 3.05 -8.79 -14.89
N ALA A 162 1.90 -8.38 -14.38
CA ALA A 162 0.84 -9.25 -13.91
C ALA A 162 0.06 -9.87 -15.07
N HIS A 163 -0.60 -11.01 -14.81
CA HIS A 163 -1.62 -11.50 -15.71
C HIS A 163 -2.80 -10.51 -15.73
N GLN A 164 -3.28 -10.21 -16.93
CA GLN A 164 -4.43 -9.30 -17.10
C GLN A 164 -5.68 -9.77 -16.34
N ALA A 165 -5.88 -11.09 -16.23
CA ALA A 165 -7.00 -11.65 -15.48
C ALA A 165 -6.93 -11.32 -13.99
N SER A 166 -5.74 -11.35 -13.38
CA SER A 166 -5.53 -10.98 -11.98
C SER A 166 -5.81 -9.49 -11.74
N LEU A 167 -5.34 -8.62 -12.64
CA LEU A 167 -5.61 -7.18 -12.55
C LEU A 167 -7.11 -6.88 -12.72
N LYS A 168 -7.81 -7.55 -13.64
CA LYS A 168 -9.25 -7.42 -13.82
C LYS A 168 -10.02 -7.86 -12.57
N LEU A 169 -9.62 -8.96 -11.94
CA LEU A 169 -10.24 -9.42 -10.70
C LEU A 169 -10.08 -8.38 -9.57
N LEU A 170 -8.90 -7.80 -9.41
CA LEU A 170 -8.65 -6.74 -8.44
C LEU A 170 -9.42 -5.45 -8.77
N SER A 171 -9.72 -5.18 -10.05
CA SER A 171 -10.50 -4.02 -10.48
C SER A 171 -12.02 -4.21 -10.37
N LEU A 172 -12.53 -5.41 -10.05
CA LEU A 172 -13.97 -5.65 -9.83
C LEU A 172 -14.54 -4.85 -8.65
N PHE A 173 -13.67 -4.40 -7.73
CA PHE A 173 -14.03 -3.41 -6.70
C PHE A 173 -13.94 -1.96 -7.22
N SER A 174 -14.22 -1.77 -8.51
CA SER A 174 -14.26 -0.45 -9.11
C SER A 174 -15.46 0.36 -8.62
N GLN A 175 -15.34 1.68 -8.72
CA GLN A 175 -16.26 2.69 -8.22
C GLN A 175 -17.74 2.37 -8.46
N GLY A 176 -18.13 2.03 -9.70
CA GLY A 176 -19.54 1.88 -10.07
C GLY A 176 -20.24 0.71 -9.38
N THR A 177 -19.52 -0.39 -9.16
CA THR A 177 -20.07 -1.59 -8.50
C THR A 177 -20.31 -1.32 -7.01
N VAL A 178 -19.34 -0.71 -6.32
CA VAL A 178 -19.47 -0.42 -4.87
C VAL A 178 -20.55 0.62 -4.63
N GLU A 179 -20.60 1.72 -5.38
CA GLU A 179 -21.65 2.75 -5.27
C GLU A 179 -23.05 2.15 -5.48
N THR A 180 -23.22 1.34 -6.54
CA THR A 180 -24.49 0.67 -6.83
C THR A 180 -24.94 -0.23 -5.69
N VAL A 181 -24.02 -1.06 -5.18
CA VAL A 181 -24.34 -2.00 -4.09
C VAL A 181 -24.62 -1.25 -2.79
N MET A 182 -23.88 -0.19 -2.47
CA MET A 182 -24.11 0.60 -1.25
C MET A 182 -25.45 1.35 -1.28
N GLY A 183 -25.99 1.66 -2.44
CA GLY A 183 -27.31 2.25 -2.59
C GLY A 183 -28.48 1.27 -2.36
N LEU A 184 -28.23 -0.04 -2.26
CA LEU A 184 -29.25 -1.05 -2.03
C LEU A 184 -29.57 -1.23 -0.55
N PRO A 185 -30.81 -1.64 -0.18
CA PRO A 185 -31.14 -2.12 1.15
C PRO A 185 -30.15 -3.23 1.56
N LEU A 186 -29.53 -3.12 2.73
CA LEU A 186 -28.49 -4.02 3.21
C LEU A 186 -27.16 -4.01 2.41
N GLY A 187 -27.02 -3.15 1.40
CA GLY A 187 -25.81 -3.08 0.55
C GLY A 187 -24.55 -2.78 1.36
N THR A 188 -24.65 -1.93 2.38
CA THR A 188 -23.52 -1.66 3.29
C THR A 188 -23.05 -2.90 4.05
N LYS A 189 -23.96 -3.79 4.49
CA LYS A 189 -23.61 -5.05 5.17
C LYS A 189 -22.92 -5.99 4.19
N LEU A 190 -23.41 -6.06 2.95
CA LEU A 190 -22.82 -6.87 1.90
C LEU A 190 -21.41 -6.41 1.56
N VAL A 191 -21.19 -5.10 1.35
CA VAL A 191 -19.87 -4.54 1.05
C VAL A 191 -18.88 -4.82 2.18
N ARG A 192 -19.28 -4.68 3.44
CA ARG A 192 -18.42 -5.03 4.60
C ARG A 192 -18.04 -6.51 4.62
N HIS A 193 -19.00 -7.39 4.40
CA HIS A 193 -18.70 -8.83 4.38
C HIS A 193 -17.75 -9.18 3.24
N ILE A 194 -17.94 -8.60 2.06
CA ILE A 194 -17.03 -8.78 0.92
C ILE A 194 -15.64 -8.22 1.22
N ALA A 195 -15.55 -7.02 1.81
CA ALA A 195 -14.28 -6.42 2.19
C ALA A 195 -13.55 -7.26 3.26
N ALA A 196 -14.27 -7.75 4.27
CA ALA A 196 -13.71 -8.62 5.31
C ALA A 196 -13.21 -9.95 4.74
N LYS A 197 -13.94 -10.54 3.78
CA LYS A 197 -13.52 -11.75 3.07
C LYS A 197 -12.28 -11.51 2.21
N ALA A 198 -12.24 -10.40 1.48
CA ALA A 198 -11.07 -10.00 0.70
C ALA A 198 -9.84 -9.80 1.62
N MET A 199 -10.03 -9.12 2.75
CA MET A 199 -8.98 -8.92 3.75
C MET A 199 -8.46 -10.25 4.30
N ALA A 200 -9.35 -11.17 4.69
CA ALA A 200 -8.94 -12.50 5.12
C ALA A 200 -8.14 -13.24 4.03
N GLY A 201 -8.52 -13.06 2.76
CA GLY A 201 -7.80 -13.65 1.62
C GLY A 201 -6.38 -13.13 1.45
N ILE A 202 -6.15 -11.82 1.64
CA ILE A 202 -4.79 -11.28 1.53
C ILE A 202 -3.88 -11.62 2.72
N PHE A 203 -4.46 -11.95 3.88
CA PHE A 203 -3.67 -12.45 5.02
C PHE A 203 -3.40 -13.96 4.95
N ALA A 204 -4.22 -14.73 4.22
CA ALA A 204 -4.10 -16.19 4.18
C ALA A 204 -2.69 -16.64 3.77
N PRO A 205 -2.13 -17.70 4.45
CA PRO A 205 -2.76 -18.55 5.47
C PRO A 205 -2.77 -17.94 6.89
N ASN A 206 -2.15 -16.78 7.10
CA ASN A 206 -2.05 -16.14 8.41
C ASN A 206 -3.40 -15.53 8.83
N PRO A 207 -3.70 -15.46 10.13
CA PRO A 207 -4.91 -14.82 10.61
C PRO A 207 -4.84 -13.30 10.49
N VAL A 208 -5.98 -12.65 10.24
CA VAL A 208 -6.08 -11.19 10.30
C VAL A 208 -5.87 -10.72 11.75
N PRO A 209 -4.92 -9.82 12.04
CA PRO A 209 -4.72 -9.28 13.39
C PRO A 209 -5.95 -8.52 13.91
N LEU A 210 -6.16 -8.51 15.22
CA LEU A 210 -7.28 -7.77 15.84
C LEU A 210 -7.19 -6.26 15.57
N SER A 211 -5.97 -5.73 15.60
CA SER A 211 -5.68 -4.31 15.33
C SER A 211 -6.06 -3.86 13.92
N TYR A 212 -6.18 -4.80 12.97
CA TYR A 212 -6.60 -4.48 11.61
C TYR A 212 -8.07 -4.03 11.51
N ALA A 213 -8.86 -4.31 12.53
CA ALA A 213 -10.23 -3.79 12.64
C ALA A 213 -10.28 -2.26 12.92
N GLU A 214 -9.15 -1.65 13.27
CA GLU A 214 -9.04 -0.20 13.49
C GLU A 214 -8.79 0.59 12.19
N LEU A 215 -8.52 -0.11 11.07
CA LEU A 215 -8.41 0.56 9.78
C LEU A 215 -9.72 1.23 9.38
N PRO A 216 -9.67 2.48 8.90
CA PRO A 216 -10.83 3.23 8.43
C PRO A 216 -11.30 2.71 7.07
N ILE A 217 -11.99 1.58 7.07
CA ILE A 217 -12.48 0.92 5.85
C ILE A 217 -13.39 1.86 5.04
N GLU A 218 -14.08 2.76 5.71
CA GLU A 218 -14.94 3.76 5.08
C GLU A 218 -14.13 4.69 4.16
N LEU A 219 -12.94 5.10 4.57
CA LEU A 219 -12.06 5.90 3.70
C LEU A 219 -11.59 5.09 2.49
N MET A 220 -11.30 3.79 2.69
CA MET A 220 -10.84 2.89 1.63
C MET A 220 -11.93 2.61 0.59
N LEU A 221 -13.20 2.67 0.97
CA LEU A 221 -14.34 2.43 0.10
C LEU A 221 -14.87 3.71 -0.59
N ARG A 222 -14.26 4.87 -0.36
CA ARG A 222 -14.65 6.10 -1.05
C ARG A 222 -14.49 5.96 -2.57
N PRO A 223 -15.44 6.48 -3.36
CA PRO A 223 -15.38 6.41 -4.83
C PRO A 223 -14.08 6.97 -5.42
N SER A 224 -13.54 8.03 -4.81
CA SER A 224 -12.25 8.62 -5.22
C SER A 224 -11.08 7.64 -5.06
N GLN A 225 -11.01 6.92 -3.94
CA GLN A 225 -9.96 5.94 -3.71
C GLN A 225 -10.13 4.69 -4.57
N LEU A 226 -11.35 4.21 -4.77
CA LEU A 226 -11.63 3.08 -5.65
C LEU A 226 -11.25 3.38 -7.10
N ARG A 227 -11.52 4.62 -7.56
CA ARG A 227 -11.08 5.09 -8.89
C ARG A 227 -9.56 5.16 -8.97
N ALA A 228 -8.90 5.76 -7.97
CA ALA A 228 -7.44 5.83 -7.91
C ALA A 228 -6.81 4.44 -7.97
N ASN A 229 -7.40 3.47 -7.25
CA ASN A 229 -6.94 2.08 -7.28
C ASN A 229 -7.11 1.43 -8.67
N ALA A 230 -8.24 1.63 -9.33
CA ALA A 230 -8.47 1.10 -10.68
C ALA A 230 -7.50 1.69 -11.71
N ASP A 231 -7.26 2.99 -11.65
CA ASP A 231 -6.30 3.69 -12.53
C ASP A 231 -4.88 3.16 -12.31
N ASP A 232 -4.47 3.00 -11.04
CA ASP A 232 -3.15 2.49 -10.66
C ASP A 232 -2.93 1.05 -11.16
N LEU A 233 -3.94 0.18 -11.03
CA LEU A 233 -3.88 -1.19 -11.54
C LEU A 233 -3.82 -1.23 -13.07
N SER A 234 -4.51 -0.31 -13.74
CA SER A 234 -4.52 -0.22 -15.20
C SER A 234 -3.16 0.23 -15.77
N ALA A 235 -2.48 1.14 -15.06
CA ALA A 235 -1.17 1.66 -15.48
C ALA A 235 0.00 0.74 -15.08
N LEU A 236 -0.19 -0.18 -14.13
CA LEU A 236 0.86 -0.98 -13.50
C LEU A 236 1.74 -1.72 -14.51
N ASN A 237 1.14 -2.48 -15.41
CA ASN A 237 1.89 -3.33 -16.34
C ASN A 237 2.73 -2.53 -17.34
N GLN A 238 2.25 -1.37 -17.78
CA GLN A 238 3.01 -0.52 -18.70
C GLN A 238 4.33 -0.08 -18.06
N ASP A 239 4.28 0.43 -16.84
CA ASP A 239 5.45 0.92 -16.12
C ASP A 239 6.40 -0.21 -15.74
N ILE A 240 5.86 -1.35 -15.28
CA ILE A 240 6.68 -2.53 -14.96
C ILE A 240 7.40 -3.07 -16.21
N LEU A 241 6.74 -3.13 -17.37
CA LEU A 241 7.36 -3.59 -18.61
C LEU A 241 8.53 -2.68 -19.05
N ALA A 242 8.47 -1.40 -18.77
CA ALA A 242 9.56 -0.47 -18.99
C ALA A 242 10.68 -0.66 -17.96
N ALA A 243 10.34 -0.74 -16.66
CA ALA A 243 11.30 -0.88 -15.57
C ALA A 243 12.09 -2.19 -15.61
N GLN A 244 11.45 -3.33 -15.85
CA GLN A 244 12.08 -4.66 -15.82
C GLN A 244 13.22 -4.82 -16.83
N ARG A 245 13.23 -4.06 -17.93
CA ARG A 245 14.32 -4.04 -18.92
C ARG A 245 15.61 -3.44 -18.36
N ARG A 246 15.50 -2.68 -17.26
CA ARG A 246 16.60 -1.97 -16.61
C ARG A 246 17.11 -2.67 -15.33
N TYR A 247 16.46 -3.74 -14.88
CA TYR A 247 16.81 -4.40 -13.61
C TYR A 247 18.22 -4.98 -13.58
N HIS A 248 18.79 -5.42 -14.73
CA HIS A 248 20.18 -5.89 -14.79
C HIS A 248 21.22 -4.80 -14.41
N GLY A 249 20.86 -3.53 -14.54
CA GLY A 249 21.70 -2.39 -14.16
C GLY A 249 21.28 -1.74 -12.82
N PHE A 250 20.46 -2.42 -12.02
CA PHE A 250 20.00 -1.88 -10.75
C PHE A 250 21.13 -1.85 -9.72
N SER A 251 21.48 -0.65 -9.23
CA SER A 251 22.64 -0.42 -8.36
C SER A 251 22.32 -0.11 -6.91
N VAL A 252 21.04 0.17 -6.60
CA VAL A 252 20.63 0.49 -5.21
C VAL A 252 20.63 -0.81 -4.38
N PRO A 253 21.15 -0.80 -3.14
CA PRO A 253 21.05 -1.95 -2.25
C PRO A 253 19.60 -2.38 -2.05
N LEU A 254 19.30 -3.68 -2.25
CA LEU A 254 17.94 -4.20 -2.33
C LEU A 254 17.75 -5.40 -1.39
N GLU A 255 16.77 -5.29 -0.48
CA GLU A 255 16.21 -6.39 0.29
C GLU A 255 14.85 -6.79 -0.31
N ILE A 256 14.65 -8.08 -0.48
CA ILE A 256 13.41 -8.65 -1.03
C ILE A 256 12.82 -9.58 0.02
N LEU A 257 11.63 -9.26 0.50
CA LEU A 257 10.93 -10.07 1.50
C LEU A 257 9.66 -10.66 0.87
N VAL A 258 9.49 -11.97 0.93
CA VAL A 258 8.33 -12.67 0.34
C VAL A 258 7.78 -13.72 1.29
N GLY A 259 6.47 -13.93 1.25
CA GLY A 259 5.82 -15.07 1.89
C GLY A 259 5.70 -16.23 0.91
N SER A 260 6.02 -17.46 1.32
CA SER A 260 6.01 -18.64 0.43
C SER A 260 4.62 -18.96 -0.13
N GLU A 261 3.56 -18.56 0.58
CA GLU A 261 2.16 -18.80 0.24
C GLU A 261 1.40 -17.53 -0.16
N ASP A 262 2.14 -16.52 -0.62
CA ASP A 262 1.52 -15.29 -1.15
C ASP A 262 0.75 -15.60 -2.45
N GLY A 263 -0.58 -15.63 -2.32
CA GLY A 263 -1.49 -15.87 -3.44
C GLY A 263 -1.85 -14.61 -4.24
N ILE A 264 -1.34 -13.43 -3.83
CA ILE A 264 -1.59 -12.14 -4.49
C ILE A 264 -0.42 -11.75 -5.39
N VAL A 265 0.80 -11.78 -4.83
CA VAL A 265 2.05 -11.49 -5.54
C VAL A 265 2.92 -12.74 -5.48
N GLU A 266 2.76 -13.60 -6.47
CA GLU A 266 3.42 -14.91 -6.53
C GLU A 266 4.94 -14.79 -6.37
N PRO A 267 5.54 -15.41 -5.32
CA PRO A 267 6.97 -15.27 -5.02
C PRO A 267 7.89 -15.68 -6.15
N ALA A 268 7.55 -16.78 -6.85
CA ALA A 268 8.32 -17.30 -7.97
C ALA A 268 8.39 -16.30 -9.13
N ARG A 269 7.26 -15.64 -9.40
CA ARG A 269 7.14 -14.70 -10.51
C ARG A 269 7.78 -13.35 -10.22
N HIS A 270 7.77 -12.93 -8.97
CA HIS A 270 8.18 -11.58 -8.55
C HIS A 270 9.49 -11.60 -7.76
N GLY A 271 9.46 -11.93 -6.49
CA GLY A 271 10.62 -11.81 -5.61
C GLY A 271 11.79 -12.71 -5.96
N ARG A 272 11.56 -14.01 -6.20
CA ARG A 272 12.63 -14.96 -6.56
C ARG A 272 13.27 -14.58 -7.90
N ARG A 273 12.44 -14.29 -8.92
CA ARG A 273 12.91 -13.86 -10.23
C ARG A 273 13.67 -12.52 -10.17
N LEU A 274 13.23 -11.60 -9.30
CA LEU A 274 13.95 -10.34 -9.12
C LEU A 274 15.34 -10.56 -8.52
N ALA A 275 15.47 -11.47 -7.55
CA ALA A 275 16.73 -11.83 -6.95
C ALA A 275 17.68 -12.51 -7.94
N GLU A 276 17.18 -13.32 -8.88
CA GLU A 276 17.97 -13.92 -9.96
C GLU A 276 18.53 -12.85 -10.92
N ILE A 277 17.74 -11.80 -11.21
CA ILE A 277 18.16 -10.74 -12.15
C ILE A 277 19.09 -9.72 -11.46
N ILE A 278 18.95 -9.52 -10.15
CA ILE A 278 19.77 -8.59 -9.35
C ILE A 278 20.54 -9.41 -8.30
N PRO A 279 21.66 -10.05 -8.64
CA PRO A 279 22.38 -10.96 -7.72
C PRO A 279 22.95 -10.25 -6.48
N SER A 280 23.08 -8.93 -6.51
CA SER A 280 23.48 -8.11 -5.35
C SER A 280 22.34 -7.91 -4.34
N SER A 281 21.10 -8.27 -4.69
CA SER A 281 19.97 -8.22 -3.78
C SER A 281 19.99 -9.36 -2.77
N ARG A 282 19.29 -9.17 -1.66
CA ARG A 282 19.09 -10.21 -0.66
C ARG A 282 17.63 -10.63 -0.62
N LEU A 283 17.36 -11.88 -0.93
CA LEU A 283 16.03 -12.49 -0.80
C LEU A 283 15.88 -13.16 0.55
N THR A 284 14.81 -12.86 1.27
CA THR A 284 14.35 -13.59 2.45
C THR A 284 12.92 -14.08 2.21
N GLU A 285 12.73 -15.39 2.29
CA GLU A 285 11.44 -16.02 2.10
C GLU A 285 10.96 -16.65 3.40
N PHE A 286 9.69 -16.39 3.76
CA PHE A 286 9.06 -16.86 4.97
C PHE A 286 8.10 -18.01 4.68
N ALA A 287 8.37 -19.18 5.24
CA ALA A 287 7.50 -20.35 5.10
C ALA A 287 6.13 -20.12 5.74
N ASN A 288 5.07 -20.71 5.18
CA ASN A 288 3.69 -20.63 5.68
C ASN A 288 3.21 -19.17 5.88
N THR A 289 3.63 -18.28 5.00
CA THR A 289 3.37 -16.85 5.13
C THR A 289 2.74 -16.32 3.85
N GLY A 290 1.67 -15.53 4.00
CA GLY A 290 0.95 -14.90 2.91
C GLY A 290 1.47 -13.50 2.57
N HIS A 291 0.58 -12.70 1.96
CA HIS A 291 0.91 -11.39 1.39
C HIS A 291 1.25 -10.33 2.43
N MET A 292 0.64 -10.37 3.61
CA MET A 292 0.81 -9.36 4.67
C MET A 292 1.92 -9.74 5.65
N LEU A 293 3.08 -10.09 5.12
CA LEU A 293 4.19 -10.66 5.88
C LEU A 293 4.76 -9.73 6.98
N HIS A 294 4.65 -8.42 6.84
CA HIS A 294 5.09 -7.46 7.86
C HIS A 294 4.19 -7.43 9.11
N HIS A 295 2.98 -7.99 9.01
CA HIS A 295 2.15 -8.26 10.18
C HIS A 295 2.45 -9.61 10.82
N ALA A 296 2.82 -10.61 10.00
CA ALA A 296 3.21 -11.93 10.49
C ALA A 296 4.63 -11.96 11.06
N HIS A 297 5.55 -11.19 10.46
CA HIS A 297 6.98 -11.13 10.78
C HIS A 297 7.48 -9.68 10.89
N PRO A 298 6.98 -8.89 11.83
CA PRO A 298 7.35 -7.48 11.96
C PRO A 298 8.85 -7.26 12.17
N GLU A 299 9.50 -8.18 12.90
CA GLU A 299 10.95 -8.19 13.14
C GLU A 299 11.77 -8.34 11.85
N ALA A 300 11.23 -9.03 10.87
CA ALA A 300 11.90 -9.23 9.59
C ALA A 300 12.00 -7.92 8.78
N LEU A 301 10.94 -7.11 8.81
CA LEU A 301 10.96 -5.80 8.19
C LEU A 301 11.97 -4.88 8.89
N VAL A 302 11.98 -4.87 10.23
CA VAL A 302 12.93 -4.09 11.01
C VAL A 302 14.37 -4.54 10.69
N ALA A 303 14.63 -5.85 10.66
CA ALA A 303 15.94 -6.40 10.32
C ALA A 303 16.39 -6.03 8.91
N ALA A 304 15.51 -6.09 7.92
CA ALA A 304 15.80 -5.70 6.53
C ALA A 304 16.18 -4.22 6.42
N VAL A 305 15.40 -3.34 7.03
CA VAL A 305 15.68 -1.90 7.07
C VAL A 305 17.00 -1.61 7.79
N SER A 306 17.28 -2.28 8.91
CA SER A 306 18.49 -2.06 9.71
C SER A 306 19.80 -2.44 8.99
N ARG A 307 19.73 -3.27 7.94
CA ARG A 307 20.93 -3.62 7.14
C ARG A 307 21.48 -2.44 6.33
N PHE A 308 20.67 -1.42 6.08
CA PHE A 308 21.14 -0.22 5.40
C PHE A 308 21.81 0.80 6.36
N GLY A 309 21.96 0.43 7.64
CA GLY A 309 22.55 1.23 8.70
C GLY A 309 21.52 2.15 9.39
N PRO A 310 21.84 2.58 10.63
CA PRO A 310 21.01 3.50 11.41
C PRO A 310 21.00 4.91 10.84
#